data_3c67e63c0abda27474bb998f7367b570
#
_entry.id   3c67e63c0abda27474bb998f7367b570
#
_cell.length_a   1.000
_cell.length_b   1.000
_cell.length_c   1.000
_cell.angle_alpha   90.00
_cell.angle_beta   90.00
_cell.angle_gamma   90.00
#
_symmetry.space_group_name_H-M   'P 1'
#
loop_
_entity.id
_entity.type
_entity.pdbx_description
1 polymer ?
#
loop_
_entity_poly.entity_id
_entity_poly.type
_entity_poly.pdbx_seq_one_letter_code
_entity_poly.pdbx_strand_id
1 'polypeptide(L)'
;MAANKFGRYVWLVDLIRCHPYITFKEISDKWENCGLGDGKPLPWKTFMNHKDAVQTIFDIIISCDAKRGYGYYIEDADLLEGNSFRSWLIDSYATLNQLQADKKLEKRISFEKIPSGNKYLQILLQAMRQNCVVEITHQGFGRSHASTFRVEPYHLKVYNRRWYLIGWSVYSEEIRTYALEDRKSVV
;
A
#
# COMPACT_ATOMS: atom_id res chain seq x y z
N MET A 1 16.43 -19.15 -4.83
CA MET A 1 15.52 -18.28 -4.04
C MET A 1 14.57 -17.60 -5.02
N ALA A 2 13.26 -17.67 -4.80
CA ALA A 2 12.31 -16.91 -5.63
C ALA A 2 12.60 -15.44 -5.46
N ALA A 3 13.06 -14.80 -6.53
CA ALA A 3 13.42 -13.39 -6.50
C ALA A 3 12.20 -12.58 -6.02
N ASN A 4 12.41 -11.66 -5.08
CA ASN A 4 11.39 -10.72 -4.60
C ASN A 4 10.95 -9.79 -5.76
N LYS A 5 10.13 -10.33 -6.67
CA LYS A 5 9.66 -9.60 -7.86
C LYS A 5 8.89 -8.35 -7.49
N PHE A 6 8.04 -8.45 -6.48
CA PHE A 6 7.26 -7.30 -6.01
C PHE A 6 8.17 -6.17 -5.49
N GLY A 7 9.20 -6.50 -4.73
CA GLY A 7 10.21 -5.54 -4.29
C GLY A 7 10.92 -4.83 -5.42
N ARG A 8 11.17 -5.53 -6.53
CA ARG A 8 11.78 -4.96 -7.74
C ARG A 8 10.88 -3.96 -8.44
N TYR A 9 9.57 -4.24 -8.47
CA TYR A 9 8.58 -3.34 -9.07
C TYR A 9 8.42 -2.06 -8.25
N VAL A 10 8.30 -2.18 -6.94
CA VAL A 10 8.21 -1.03 -6.04
C VAL A 10 9.48 -0.19 -6.11
N TRP A 11 10.66 -0.82 -6.12
CA TRP A 11 11.93 -0.13 -6.28
C TRP A 11 11.97 0.69 -7.58
N LEU A 12 11.50 0.12 -8.69
CA LEU A 12 11.48 0.81 -9.98
C LEU A 12 10.55 2.04 -9.96
N VAL A 13 9.35 1.89 -9.38
CA VAL A 13 8.41 3.00 -9.23
C VAL A 13 8.98 4.10 -8.34
N ASP A 14 9.54 3.75 -7.19
CA ASP A 14 10.13 4.71 -6.25
C ASP A 14 11.32 5.44 -6.86
N LEU A 15 12.17 4.72 -7.60
CA LEU A 15 13.31 5.30 -8.28
C LEU A 15 12.89 6.34 -9.33
N ILE A 16 11.93 6.02 -10.20
CA ILE A 16 11.48 6.94 -11.27
C ILE A 16 10.70 8.12 -10.68
N ARG A 17 9.94 7.90 -9.60
CA ARG A 17 9.24 8.96 -8.87
C ARG A 17 10.23 9.98 -8.29
N CYS A 18 11.31 9.48 -7.66
CA CYS A 18 12.34 10.35 -7.06
C CYS A 18 13.27 11.00 -8.09
N HIS A 19 13.39 10.44 -9.28
CA HIS A 19 14.27 10.91 -10.36
C HIS A 19 13.51 10.93 -11.69
N PRO A 20 12.58 11.88 -11.90
CA PRO A 20 11.85 12.00 -13.16
C PRO A 20 12.82 12.20 -14.34
N TYR A 21 12.51 11.54 -15.45
CA TYR A 21 13.33 11.52 -16.67
C TYR A 21 14.69 10.84 -16.54
N ILE A 22 14.81 9.89 -15.60
CA ILE A 22 15.99 9.03 -15.46
C ILE A 22 16.17 8.14 -16.69
N THR A 23 17.39 8.02 -17.19
CA THR A 23 17.72 7.17 -18.34
C THR A 23 17.81 5.70 -17.95
N PHE A 24 17.66 4.80 -18.94
CA PHE A 24 17.83 3.36 -18.69
C PHE A 24 19.22 3.01 -18.15
N LYS A 25 20.26 3.72 -18.60
CA LYS A 25 21.63 3.51 -18.11
C LYS A 25 21.72 3.81 -16.61
N GLU A 26 21.21 4.96 -16.18
CA GLU A 26 21.20 5.34 -14.77
C GLU A 26 20.34 4.40 -13.91
N ILE A 27 19.20 3.92 -14.45
CA ILE A 27 18.39 2.89 -13.79
C ILE A 27 19.21 1.62 -13.58
N SER A 28 19.94 1.17 -14.63
CA SER A 28 20.76 -0.04 -14.55
C SER A 28 21.93 0.12 -13.56
N ASP A 29 22.59 1.28 -13.53
CA ASP A 29 23.69 1.58 -12.61
C ASP A 29 23.20 1.57 -11.14
N LYS A 30 22.00 2.13 -10.87
CA LYS A 30 21.38 2.11 -9.55
C LYS A 30 20.89 0.70 -9.16
N TRP A 31 20.40 -0.08 -10.13
CA TRP A 31 19.98 -1.46 -9.93
C TRP A 31 21.11 -2.35 -9.45
N GLU A 32 22.30 -2.24 -10.03
CA GLU A 32 23.46 -3.02 -9.67
C GLU A 32 23.82 -2.88 -8.17
N ASN A 33 23.57 -1.68 -7.63
CA ASN A 33 23.91 -1.33 -6.24
C ASN A 33 22.74 -1.45 -5.25
N CYS A 34 21.50 -1.74 -5.68
CA CYS A 34 20.33 -1.75 -4.80
C CYS A 34 20.11 -3.06 -4.03
N GLY A 35 20.96 -4.08 -4.24
CA GLY A 35 20.83 -5.39 -3.60
C GLY A 35 19.72 -6.30 -4.16
N LEU A 36 18.88 -5.82 -5.09
CA LEU A 36 17.80 -6.60 -5.71
C LEU A 36 18.24 -7.32 -6.99
N GLY A 37 19.38 -6.93 -7.56
CA GLY A 37 19.91 -7.41 -8.84
C GLY A 37 21.09 -8.37 -8.72
N ASP A 38 21.45 -8.81 -7.49
CA ASP A 38 22.62 -9.65 -7.23
C ASP A 38 23.94 -9.03 -7.74
N GLY A 39 24.06 -7.71 -7.77
CA GLY A 39 25.23 -6.98 -8.25
C GLY A 39 25.46 -7.07 -9.76
N LYS A 40 24.42 -7.34 -10.54
CA LYS A 40 24.50 -7.44 -12.02
C LYS A 40 23.71 -6.31 -12.68
N PRO A 41 24.15 -5.81 -13.84
CA PRO A 41 23.40 -4.84 -14.61
C PRO A 41 21.98 -5.31 -14.94
N LEU A 42 21.03 -4.38 -15.01
CA LEU A 42 19.64 -4.69 -15.36
C LEU A 42 19.53 -5.01 -16.87
N PRO A 43 19.15 -6.25 -17.26
CA PRO A 43 18.92 -6.54 -18.66
C PRO A 43 17.71 -5.76 -19.20
N TRP A 44 17.81 -5.22 -20.42
CA TRP A 44 16.74 -4.48 -21.07
C TRP A 44 15.39 -5.21 -21.07
N LYS A 45 15.40 -6.49 -21.43
CA LYS A 45 14.18 -7.33 -21.41
C LYS A 45 13.55 -7.42 -20.01
N THR A 46 14.38 -7.51 -18.97
CA THR A 46 13.92 -7.55 -17.59
C THR A 46 13.31 -6.21 -17.19
N PHE A 47 13.91 -5.10 -17.58
CA PHE A 47 13.36 -3.76 -17.36
C PHE A 47 12.00 -3.59 -18.02
N MET A 48 11.84 -3.99 -19.28
CA MET A 48 10.55 -3.92 -19.98
C MET A 48 9.49 -4.78 -19.29
N ASN A 49 9.83 -6.01 -18.90
CA ASN A 49 8.91 -6.87 -18.15
C ASN A 49 8.51 -6.27 -16.79
N HIS A 50 9.43 -5.58 -16.11
CA HIS A 50 9.12 -4.90 -14.85
C HIS A 50 8.19 -3.70 -15.08
N LYS A 51 8.42 -2.93 -16.15
CA LYS A 51 7.57 -1.81 -16.55
C LYS A 51 6.13 -2.28 -16.82
N ASP A 52 5.96 -3.36 -17.60
CA ASP A 52 4.65 -3.93 -17.91
C ASP A 52 3.96 -4.48 -16.64
N ALA A 53 4.72 -5.12 -15.75
CA ALA A 53 4.20 -5.60 -14.48
C ALA A 53 3.77 -4.45 -13.55
N VAL A 54 4.50 -3.34 -13.51
CA VAL A 54 4.16 -2.13 -12.76
C VAL A 54 2.83 -1.58 -13.26
N GLN A 55 2.63 -1.47 -14.56
CA GLN A 55 1.36 -1.04 -15.14
C GLN A 55 0.21 -1.98 -14.77
N THR A 56 0.42 -3.28 -14.88
CA THR A 56 -0.62 -4.29 -14.61
C THR A 56 -1.01 -4.36 -13.13
N ILE A 57 -0.03 -4.25 -12.21
CA ILE A 57 -0.24 -4.46 -10.77
C ILE A 57 -0.66 -3.18 -10.06
N PHE A 58 -0.02 -2.06 -10.42
CA PHE A 58 -0.19 -0.79 -9.72
C PHE A 58 -1.02 0.21 -10.53
N ASP A 59 -1.35 -0.10 -11.79
CA ASP A 59 -2.00 0.85 -12.71
C ASP A 59 -1.19 2.16 -12.83
N ILE A 60 0.14 2.02 -12.91
CA ILE A 60 1.10 3.11 -13.06
C ILE A 60 1.74 3.00 -14.43
N ILE A 61 1.62 4.06 -15.23
CA ILE A 61 2.20 4.13 -16.57
C ILE A 61 3.56 4.78 -16.50
N ILE A 62 4.60 4.01 -16.86
CA ILE A 62 5.96 4.51 -17.02
C ILE A 62 6.20 4.76 -18.51
N SER A 63 6.40 6.02 -18.87
CA SER A 63 6.65 6.45 -20.26
C SER A 63 8.08 6.91 -20.47
N CYS A 64 8.48 7.02 -21.72
CA CYS A 64 9.81 7.44 -22.13
C CYS A 64 9.72 8.70 -23.01
N ASP A 65 10.43 9.75 -22.64
CA ASP A 65 10.51 10.99 -23.41
C ASP A 65 11.82 11.04 -24.24
N ALA A 66 11.67 10.87 -25.57
CA ALA A 66 12.82 10.94 -26.49
C ALA A 66 13.44 12.33 -26.56
N LYS A 67 12.67 13.40 -26.32
CA LYS A 67 13.18 14.78 -26.35
C LYS A 67 14.05 15.10 -25.13
N ARG A 68 13.88 14.34 -24.05
CA ARG A 68 14.66 14.45 -22.80
C ARG A 68 15.63 13.28 -22.65
N GLY A 69 16.34 12.94 -23.74
CA GLY A 69 17.41 11.94 -23.71
C GLY A 69 16.92 10.50 -23.44
N TYR A 70 15.72 10.16 -23.87
CA TYR A 70 15.08 8.87 -23.58
C TYR A 70 14.91 8.61 -22.07
N GLY A 71 14.58 9.66 -21.33
CA GLY A 71 14.32 9.59 -19.90
C GLY A 71 12.96 9.00 -19.59
N TYR A 72 12.90 8.15 -18.56
CA TYR A 72 11.67 7.51 -18.08
C TYR A 72 11.00 8.37 -16.99
N TYR A 73 9.68 8.45 -17.03
CA TYR A 73 8.87 9.19 -16.08
C TYR A 73 7.52 8.50 -15.85
N ILE A 74 6.83 8.85 -14.77
CA ILE A 74 5.47 8.38 -14.47
C ILE A 74 4.49 9.42 -15.02
N GLU A 75 3.52 8.98 -15.86
CA GLU A 75 2.59 9.90 -16.52
C GLU A 75 1.73 10.69 -15.54
N ASP A 76 1.10 10.02 -14.59
CA ASP A 76 0.19 10.62 -13.60
C ASP A 76 0.85 10.64 -12.22
N ALA A 77 2.04 11.26 -12.09
CA ALA A 77 2.79 11.31 -10.83
C ALA A 77 1.97 11.92 -9.68
N ASP A 78 1.09 12.88 -9.98
CA ASP A 78 0.20 13.52 -9.00
C ASP A 78 -0.70 12.50 -8.27
N LEU A 79 -1.08 11.39 -8.92
CA LEU A 79 -1.84 10.31 -8.30
C LEU A 79 -1.04 9.55 -7.22
N LEU A 80 0.29 9.67 -7.26
CA LEU A 80 1.21 9.09 -6.28
C LEU A 80 1.59 10.09 -5.19
N GLU A 81 1.34 11.38 -5.37
CA GLU A 81 1.65 12.43 -4.39
C GLU A 81 0.53 12.66 -3.36
N GLY A 82 -0.61 12.00 -3.51
CA GLY A 82 -1.75 12.14 -2.61
C GLY A 82 -1.81 11.09 -1.49
N ASN A 83 -2.73 11.30 -0.53
CA ASN A 83 -3.10 10.32 0.50
C ASN A 83 -3.88 9.12 -0.09
N SER A 84 -3.40 8.55 -1.20
CA SER A 84 -4.01 7.38 -1.80
C SER A 84 -3.51 6.10 -1.13
N PHE A 85 -4.36 5.09 -1.07
CA PHE A 85 -3.97 3.76 -0.58
C PHE A 85 -2.80 3.18 -1.39
N ARG A 86 -2.74 3.47 -2.69
CA ARG A 86 -1.67 3.06 -3.61
C ARG A 86 -0.33 3.67 -3.20
N SER A 87 -0.28 5.00 -2.99
CA SER A 87 0.91 5.71 -2.53
C SER A 87 1.42 5.15 -1.19
N TRP A 88 0.52 5.01 -0.22
CA TRP A 88 0.86 4.44 1.08
C TRP A 88 1.44 3.02 0.99
N LEU A 89 0.90 2.16 0.12
CA LEU A 89 1.39 0.78 -0.07
C LEU A 89 2.80 0.78 -0.68
N ILE A 90 3.04 1.62 -1.68
CA ILE A 90 4.34 1.75 -2.34
C ILE A 90 5.38 2.27 -1.35
N ASP A 91 5.08 3.34 -0.61
CA ASP A 91 5.98 3.94 0.37
C ASP A 91 6.33 2.97 1.51
N SER A 92 5.32 2.24 2.00
CA SER A 92 5.53 1.23 3.05
C SER A 92 6.45 0.11 2.58
N TYR A 93 6.29 -0.34 1.34
CA TYR A 93 7.12 -1.41 0.79
C TYR A 93 8.50 -0.94 0.35
N ALA A 94 8.64 0.29 -0.15
CA ALA A 94 9.92 0.91 -0.44
C ALA A 94 10.76 1.02 0.84
N THR A 95 10.16 1.47 1.93
CA THR A 95 10.79 1.49 3.25
C THR A 95 11.24 0.09 3.69
N LEU A 96 10.38 -0.93 3.54
CA LEU A 96 10.73 -2.31 3.86
C LEU A 96 11.92 -2.82 3.05
N ASN A 97 11.98 -2.53 1.74
CA ASN A 97 13.10 -2.90 0.89
C ASN A 97 14.43 -2.27 1.38
N GLN A 98 14.40 -0.97 1.74
CA GLN A 98 15.58 -0.27 2.26
C GLN A 98 16.08 -0.92 3.56
N LEU A 99 15.16 -1.30 4.45
CA LEU A 99 15.51 -1.96 5.72
C LEU A 99 16.06 -3.36 5.53
N GLN A 100 15.55 -4.12 4.56
CA GLN A 100 16.04 -5.47 4.24
C GLN A 100 17.42 -5.45 3.58
N ALA A 101 17.79 -4.36 2.90
CA ALA A 101 19.10 -4.19 2.31
C ALA A 101 20.22 -4.06 3.36
N ASP A 102 19.90 -3.54 4.55
CA ASP A 102 20.86 -3.40 5.66
C ASP A 102 20.40 -4.13 6.94
N LYS A 103 20.79 -5.40 7.07
CA LYS A 103 20.48 -6.25 8.24
C LYS A 103 20.99 -5.68 9.56
N LYS A 104 21.98 -4.77 9.55
CA LYS A 104 22.48 -4.15 10.78
C LYS A 104 21.53 -3.09 11.30
N LEU A 105 20.78 -2.44 10.41
CA LEU A 105 19.77 -1.46 10.77
C LEU A 105 18.47 -2.11 11.27
N GLU A 106 18.13 -3.31 10.82
CA GLU A 106 16.92 -4.03 11.23
C GLU A 106 16.79 -4.14 12.76
N LYS A 107 17.90 -4.39 13.46
CA LYS A 107 17.93 -4.49 14.94
C LYS A 107 17.80 -3.13 15.66
N ARG A 108 17.96 -2.01 14.95
CA ARG A 108 17.91 -0.65 15.51
C ARG A 108 16.59 0.05 15.21
N ILE A 109 15.70 -0.60 14.46
CA ILE A 109 14.42 -0.04 14.05
C ILE A 109 13.31 -0.91 14.65
N SER A 110 12.48 -0.29 15.46
CA SER A 110 11.33 -0.93 16.07
C SER A 110 10.06 -0.50 15.34
N PHE A 111 9.24 -1.47 14.95
CA PHE A 111 7.92 -1.23 14.41
C PHE A 111 6.88 -1.44 15.51
N GLU A 112 6.00 -0.48 15.69
CA GLU A 112 4.82 -0.69 16.51
C GLU A 112 3.96 -1.79 15.87
N LYS A 113 3.63 -2.84 16.64
CA LYS A 113 2.65 -3.84 16.24
C LYS A 113 1.27 -3.18 16.25
N ILE A 114 0.82 -2.76 15.07
CA ILE A 114 -0.52 -2.25 14.91
C ILE A 114 -1.40 -3.44 14.57
N PRO A 115 -2.41 -3.75 15.40
CA PRO A 115 -3.40 -4.75 15.07
C PRO A 115 -4.03 -4.36 13.74
N SER A 116 -3.80 -5.13 12.70
CA SER A 116 -4.43 -4.83 11.41
C SER A 116 -5.86 -5.33 11.46
N GLY A 117 -6.82 -4.43 11.31
CA GLY A 117 -8.23 -4.79 11.12
C GLY A 117 -8.52 -5.57 9.83
N ASN A 118 -7.49 -6.08 9.15
CA ASN A 118 -7.57 -6.82 7.89
C ASN A 118 -8.51 -8.04 7.96
N LYS A 119 -8.65 -8.64 9.14
CA LYS A 119 -9.59 -9.75 9.36
C LYS A 119 -11.01 -9.40 8.94
N TYR A 120 -11.44 -8.16 9.20
CA TYR A 120 -12.82 -7.72 8.92
C TYR A 120 -12.95 -6.97 7.59
N LEU A 121 -11.83 -6.61 6.99
CA LEU A 121 -11.82 -5.79 5.78
C LEU A 121 -12.55 -6.47 4.61
N GLN A 122 -12.32 -7.77 4.40
CA GLN A 122 -12.98 -8.51 3.32
C GLN A 122 -14.50 -8.57 3.49
N ILE A 123 -14.97 -8.81 4.72
CA ILE A 123 -16.41 -8.86 5.05
C ILE A 123 -17.04 -7.49 4.77
N LEU A 124 -16.40 -6.41 5.22
CA LEU A 124 -16.88 -5.05 4.99
C LEU A 124 -16.91 -4.66 3.52
N LEU A 125 -15.84 -5.00 2.76
CA LEU A 125 -15.80 -4.75 1.31
C LEU A 125 -16.91 -5.52 0.57
N GLN A 126 -17.21 -6.75 0.98
CA GLN A 126 -18.29 -7.54 0.40
C GLN A 126 -19.66 -6.92 0.74
N ALA A 127 -19.89 -6.54 1.99
CA ALA A 127 -21.11 -5.88 2.42
C ALA A 127 -21.35 -4.55 1.68
N MET A 128 -20.30 -3.75 1.51
CA MET A 128 -20.38 -2.50 0.74
C MET A 128 -20.72 -2.73 -0.73
N ARG A 129 -20.15 -3.77 -1.37
CA ARG A 129 -20.48 -4.14 -2.76
C ARG A 129 -21.92 -4.58 -2.93
N GLN A 130 -22.48 -5.24 -1.91
CA GLN A 130 -23.84 -5.77 -1.92
C GLN A 130 -24.87 -4.80 -1.32
N ASN A 131 -24.43 -3.63 -0.84
CA ASN A 131 -25.25 -2.67 -0.11
C ASN A 131 -25.97 -3.32 1.10
N CYS A 132 -25.26 -4.19 1.82
CA CYS A 132 -25.79 -4.90 2.97
C CYS A 132 -25.39 -4.21 4.29
N VAL A 133 -26.28 -4.30 5.26
CA VAL A 133 -26.03 -3.92 6.66
C VAL A 133 -25.13 -4.99 7.30
N VAL A 134 -24.17 -4.55 8.10
CA VAL A 134 -23.30 -5.44 8.88
C VAL A 134 -23.66 -5.37 10.35
N GLU A 135 -23.60 -6.50 11.05
CA GLU A 135 -23.68 -6.55 12.50
C GLU A 135 -22.28 -6.50 13.10
N ILE A 136 -22.09 -5.59 14.03
CA ILE A 136 -20.79 -5.33 14.65
C ILE A 136 -20.88 -5.54 16.14
N THR A 137 -20.03 -6.40 16.68
CA THR A 137 -19.78 -6.48 18.12
C THR A 137 -18.54 -5.69 18.48
N HIS A 138 -18.72 -4.57 19.16
CA HIS A 138 -17.69 -3.62 19.53
C HIS A 138 -17.55 -3.51 21.05
N GLN A 139 -16.29 -3.48 21.51
CA GLN A 139 -15.97 -3.18 22.90
C GLN A 139 -15.07 -1.95 22.93
N GLY A 140 -15.63 -0.80 23.27
CA GLY A 140 -14.86 0.45 23.37
C GLY A 140 -13.82 0.38 24.50
N PHE A 141 -12.76 1.12 24.32
CA PHE A 141 -11.69 1.22 25.31
C PHE A 141 -12.26 1.65 26.68
N GLY A 142 -11.97 0.90 27.74
CA GLY A 142 -12.48 1.18 29.10
C GLY A 142 -13.92 0.69 29.38
N ARG A 143 -14.59 0.03 28.45
CA ARG A 143 -15.90 -0.60 28.71
C ARG A 143 -15.77 -2.07 29.07
N SER A 144 -16.47 -2.50 30.12
CA SER A 144 -16.48 -3.90 30.58
C SER A 144 -17.28 -4.83 29.68
N HIS A 145 -18.23 -4.31 28.92
CA HIS A 145 -19.13 -5.09 28.07
C HIS A 145 -19.03 -4.71 26.61
N ALA A 146 -19.09 -5.74 25.75
CA ALA A 146 -19.23 -5.56 24.31
C ALA A 146 -20.68 -5.25 23.96
N SER A 147 -20.92 -4.35 23.00
CA SER A 147 -22.24 -4.03 22.47
C SER A 147 -22.32 -4.48 21.02
N THR A 148 -23.45 -5.10 20.66
CA THR A 148 -23.71 -5.55 19.28
C THR A 148 -24.79 -4.64 18.69
N PHE A 149 -24.52 -4.13 17.47
CA PHE A 149 -25.42 -3.21 16.78
C PHE A 149 -25.22 -3.30 15.26
N ARG A 150 -26.19 -2.78 14.50
CA ARG A 150 -26.19 -2.79 13.04
C ARG A 150 -25.68 -1.48 12.48
N VAL A 151 -24.85 -1.59 11.42
CA VAL A 151 -24.26 -0.44 10.71
C VAL A 151 -24.39 -0.64 9.20
N GLU A 152 -24.82 0.38 8.51
CA GLU A 152 -24.71 0.48 7.06
C GLU A 152 -23.32 0.98 6.71
N PRO A 153 -22.47 0.18 6.05
CA PRO A 153 -21.07 0.54 5.79
C PRO A 153 -20.97 1.50 4.59
N TYR A 154 -20.56 2.75 4.82
CA TYR A 154 -20.45 3.75 3.76
C TYR A 154 -19.03 3.95 3.28
N HIS A 155 -18.04 4.00 4.20
CA HIS A 155 -16.67 4.34 3.86
C HIS A 155 -15.67 3.64 4.76
N LEU A 156 -14.52 3.23 4.17
CA LEU A 156 -13.37 2.70 4.91
C LEU A 156 -12.22 3.70 4.83
N LYS A 157 -11.69 4.09 5.98
CA LYS A 157 -10.61 5.06 6.08
C LYS A 157 -9.41 4.46 6.80
N VAL A 158 -8.21 4.68 6.26
CA VAL A 158 -6.96 4.45 6.98
C VAL A 158 -6.51 5.78 7.60
N TYR A 159 -6.29 5.77 8.90
CA TYR A 159 -5.75 6.91 9.63
C TYR A 159 -4.82 6.44 10.74
N ASN A 160 -3.65 7.03 10.87
CA ASN A 160 -2.61 6.60 11.81
C ASN A 160 -2.37 5.08 11.78
N ARG A 161 -2.26 4.52 10.57
CA ARG A 161 -2.06 3.08 10.29
C ARG A 161 -3.17 2.16 10.79
N ARG A 162 -4.35 2.68 11.15
CA ARG A 162 -5.52 1.95 11.62
C ARG A 162 -6.65 2.05 10.62
N TRP A 163 -7.41 0.99 10.49
CA TRP A 163 -8.62 0.97 9.68
C TRP A 163 -9.83 1.42 10.49
N TYR A 164 -10.61 2.30 9.89
CA TYR A 164 -11.87 2.79 10.43
C TYR A 164 -12.99 2.54 9.44
N LEU A 165 -14.15 2.08 9.96
CA LEU A 165 -15.41 2.08 9.24
C LEU A 165 -16.19 3.34 9.59
N ILE A 166 -16.62 4.06 8.58
CA ILE A 166 -17.59 5.16 8.69
C ILE A 166 -18.91 4.63 8.12
N GLY A 167 -19.97 4.69 8.89
CA GLY A 167 -21.26 4.16 8.48
C GLY A 167 -22.39 4.68 9.34
N TRP A 168 -23.62 4.45 8.86
CA TRP A 168 -24.84 4.80 9.58
C TRP A 168 -25.13 3.76 10.65
N SER A 169 -25.19 4.22 11.89
CA SER A 169 -25.62 3.38 13.01
C SER A 169 -27.12 3.33 13.10
N VAL A 170 -27.71 2.17 12.85
CA VAL A 170 -29.17 1.98 12.93
C VAL A 170 -29.69 2.23 14.35
N TYR A 171 -28.87 1.97 15.36
CA TYR A 171 -29.27 2.16 16.76
C TYR A 171 -29.26 3.62 17.21
N SER A 172 -28.26 4.40 16.81
CA SER A 172 -28.11 5.81 17.24
C SER A 172 -28.62 6.81 16.20
N GLU A 173 -29.08 6.32 15.04
CA GLU A 173 -29.61 7.14 13.94
C GLU A 173 -28.66 8.28 13.53
N GLU A 174 -27.35 7.97 13.45
CA GLU A 174 -26.30 8.93 13.07
C GLU A 174 -25.12 8.26 12.40
N ILE A 175 -24.32 9.03 11.65
CA ILE A 175 -23.06 8.56 11.09
C ILE A 175 -22.02 8.47 12.21
N ARG A 176 -21.41 7.31 12.35
CA ARG A 176 -20.36 7.04 13.33
C ARG A 176 -19.10 6.46 12.68
N THR A 177 -17.99 6.67 13.39
CA THR A 177 -16.68 6.12 13.01
C THR A 177 -16.29 5.05 14.01
N TYR A 178 -15.93 3.87 13.49
CA TYR A 178 -15.57 2.71 14.30
C TYR A 178 -14.16 2.22 13.92
N ALA A 179 -13.27 2.10 14.91
CA ALA A 179 -11.97 1.46 14.70
C ALA A 179 -12.15 -0.05 14.50
N LEU A 180 -11.53 -0.66 13.49
CA LEU A 180 -11.70 -2.09 13.20
C LEU A 180 -11.03 -3.00 14.24
N GLU A 181 -10.06 -2.48 14.97
CA GLU A 181 -9.27 -3.20 15.96
C GLU A 181 -10.04 -3.48 17.25
N ASP A 182 -10.94 -2.57 17.61
CA ASP A 182 -11.73 -2.64 18.85
C ASP A 182 -12.91 -3.61 18.75
N ARG A 183 -12.88 -4.53 17.75
CA ARG A 183 -14.03 -5.40 17.44
C ARG A 183 -13.77 -6.84 17.80
N LYS A 184 -14.83 -7.48 18.33
CA LYS A 184 -14.84 -8.92 18.58
C LYS A 184 -15.40 -9.70 17.40
N SER A 185 -16.35 -9.14 16.65
CA SER A 185 -16.87 -9.74 15.43
C SER A 185 -17.50 -8.73 14.48
N VAL A 186 -17.52 -9.05 13.20
CA VAL A 186 -18.31 -8.40 12.15
C VAL A 186 -18.95 -9.52 11.33
N VAL A 187 -20.23 -9.50 11.15
CA VAL A 187 -21.02 -10.48 10.40
C VAL A 187 -21.97 -9.75 9.43
#